data_8da61a79d912e29e67e607bb6bc56820
#
_entry.id   8da61a79d912e29e67e607bb6bc56820
#
_cell.length_a   1.000
_cell.length_b   1.000
_cell.length_c   1.000
_cell.angle_alpha   90.00
_cell.angle_beta   90.00
_cell.angle_gamma   90.00
#
_symmetry.space_group_name_H-M   'P 1'
#
loop_
_entity.id
_entity.type
_entity.pdbx_description
1 polymer ?
#
loop_
_entity_poly.entity_id
_entity_poly.type
_entity_poly.pdbx_seq_one_letter_code
_entity_poly.pdbx_strand_id
1 'polypeptide(L)'
;MKKGNRKKKKFLEGVVDHVNKRYSFIECEKLNKDVKVFNYNMKGAIHKDKVLFSLNDKVKNEGKIIKVLERDRNVFVGKLEDNKDFAFFIPDNKNIYTDFFIKKNKNEKYDRNIKVLAKVTNWNTIRKPEARIIKILGKSGENETEINSILYEYDLSQNFPKEVIHEIDKINSKIDQAEINKRKDI
;
A
#
# COMPACT_ATOMS: atom_id res chain seq x y z
N MET A 1 10.73 -5.78 -52.15
CA MET A 1 10.03 -5.80 -50.86
C MET A 1 11.04 -5.90 -49.69
N LYS A 2 11.26 -4.82 -48.96
CA LYS A 2 12.19 -4.81 -47.80
C LYS A 2 11.50 -5.48 -46.64
N LYS A 3 11.93 -6.68 -46.25
CA LYS A 3 11.55 -7.33 -44.97
C LYS A 3 12.09 -6.47 -43.82
N GLY A 4 11.23 -5.72 -43.16
CA GLY A 4 11.56 -4.96 -41.98
C GLY A 4 12.00 -5.93 -40.87
N ASN A 5 13.25 -5.80 -40.46
CA ASN A 5 13.82 -6.54 -39.32
C ASN A 5 13.07 -6.09 -38.04
N ARG A 6 12.04 -6.84 -37.62
CA ARG A 6 11.38 -6.61 -36.33
C ARG A 6 12.42 -6.87 -35.22
N LYS A 7 13.03 -5.81 -34.69
CA LYS A 7 13.85 -5.91 -33.49
C LYS A 7 13.04 -6.65 -32.41
N LYS A 8 13.58 -7.74 -31.89
CA LYS A 8 12.98 -8.46 -30.76
C LYS A 8 12.85 -7.46 -29.61
N LYS A 9 11.63 -7.20 -29.16
CA LYS A 9 11.39 -6.34 -27.99
C LYS A 9 12.10 -6.96 -26.80
N LYS A 10 13.02 -6.19 -26.21
CA LYS A 10 13.73 -6.58 -24.99
C LYS A 10 12.83 -6.28 -23.79
N PHE A 11 12.52 -7.29 -23.01
CA PHE A 11 11.81 -7.14 -21.75
C PHE A 11 12.84 -7.03 -20.62
N LEU A 12 12.58 -6.14 -19.67
CA LEU A 12 13.42 -5.86 -18.51
C LEU A 12 12.57 -5.94 -17.25
N GLU A 13 13.20 -6.25 -16.13
CA GLU A 13 12.60 -6.18 -14.81
C GLU A 13 13.09 -4.93 -14.10
N GLY A 14 12.23 -4.33 -13.29
CA GLY A 14 12.55 -3.16 -12.48
C GLY A 14 11.49 -2.93 -11.42
N VAL A 15 11.70 -1.93 -10.60
CA VAL A 15 10.84 -1.54 -9.49
C VAL A 15 10.23 -0.18 -9.78
N VAL A 16 8.93 -0.02 -9.52
CA VAL A 16 8.26 1.28 -9.62
C VAL A 16 8.68 2.13 -8.43
N ASP A 17 9.51 3.14 -8.67
CA ASP A 17 10.03 3.98 -7.60
C ASP A 17 9.17 5.23 -7.38
N HIS A 18 9.18 6.15 -8.30
CA HIS A 18 8.50 7.42 -8.16
C HIS A 18 7.17 7.44 -8.91
N VAL A 19 6.09 7.75 -8.18
CA VAL A 19 4.72 7.77 -8.73
C VAL A 19 4.12 9.15 -8.60
N ASN A 20 3.51 9.65 -9.65
CA ASN A 20 2.69 10.86 -9.63
C ASN A 20 1.44 10.73 -10.52
N LYS A 21 0.62 11.78 -10.58
CA LYS A 21 -0.67 11.75 -11.30
C LYS A 21 -0.57 11.48 -12.81
N ARG A 22 0.56 11.72 -13.44
CA ARG A 22 0.69 11.64 -14.91
C ARG A 22 1.62 10.53 -15.37
N TYR A 23 2.67 10.24 -14.60
CA TYR A 23 3.70 9.27 -14.93
C TYR A 23 4.37 8.73 -13.67
N SER A 24 5.10 7.66 -13.83
CA SER A 24 5.94 7.04 -12.82
C SER A 24 7.32 6.77 -13.40
N PHE A 25 8.28 6.50 -12.55
CA PHE A 25 9.60 6.02 -12.94
C PHE A 25 9.78 4.56 -12.54
N ILE A 26 10.50 3.81 -13.36
CA ILE A 26 10.95 2.46 -13.06
C ILE A 26 12.45 2.50 -12.92
N GLU A 27 12.93 2.12 -11.75
CA GLU A 27 14.33 1.87 -11.49
C GLU A 27 14.70 0.47 -12.02
N CYS A 28 15.81 0.37 -12.74
CA CYS A 28 16.28 -0.87 -13.32
C CYS A 28 17.82 -0.92 -13.27
N GLU A 29 18.37 -1.86 -12.52
CA GLU A 29 19.83 -2.05 -12.36
C GLU A 29 20.59 -2.21 -13.69
N LYS A 30 19.90 -2.71 -14.72
CA LYS A 30 20.48 -2.91 -16.06
C LYS A 30 20.54 -1.64 -16.91
N LEU A 31 20.04 -0.53 -16.38
CA LEU A 31 19.96 0.74 -17.08
C LEU A 31 20.59 1.86 -16.24
N ASN A 32 21.31 2.76 -16.89
CA ASN A 32 21.97 3.90 -16.21
C ASN A 32 21.01 5.04 -15.84
N LYS A 33 19.74 4.96 -16.24
CA LYS A 33 18.71 5.97 -16.00
C LYS A 33 17.35 5.30 -15.82
N ASP A 34 16.55 5.89 -14.97
CA ASP A 34 15.16 5.47 -14.74
C ASP A 34 14.34 5.60 -16.01
N VAL A 35 13.36 4.69 -16.11
CA VAL A 35 12.45 4.64 -17.26
C VAL A 35 11.14 5.28 -16.89
N LYS A 36 10.78 6.34 -17.62
CA LYS A 36 9.50 7.02 -17.47
C LYS A 36 8.37 6.19 -18.07
N VAL A 37 7.30 6.01 -17.31
CA VAL A 37 6.09 5.29 -17.74
C VAL A 37 4.87 6.15 -17.46
N PHE A 38 4.07 6.45 -18.47
CA PHE A 38 2.82 7.17 -18.30
C PHE A 38 1.73 6.30 -17.69
N ASN A 39 0.79 6.90 -16.95
CA ASN A 39 -0.23 6.17 -16.19
C ASN A 39 -1.06 5.19 -17.03
N TYR A 40 -1.37 5.51 -18.28
CA TYR A 40 -2.08 4.61 -19.19
C TYR A 40 -1.27 3.35 -19.57
N ASN A 41 0.05 3.35 -19.31
CA ASN A 41 0.97 2.24 -19.55
C ASN A 41 1.39 1.50 -18.26
N MET A 42 0.85 1.88 -17.08
CA MET A 42 1.22 1.30 -15.78
C MET A 42 0.63 -0.09 -15.53
N LYS A 43 -0.44 -0.47 -16.24
CA LYS A 43 -1.09 -1.77 -16.04
C LYS A 43 -1.48 -2.06 -14.58
N GLY A 44 -1.89 -1.02 -13.85
CA GLY A 44 -2.27 -1.12 -12.44
C GLY A 44 -1.12 -1.36 -11.47
N ALA A 45 0.13 -1.15 -11.90
CA ALA A 45 1.28 -1.14 -10.99
C ALA A 45 1.23 0.09 -10.10
N ILE A 46 1.68 -0.07 -8.86
CA ILE A 46 1.79 0.98 -7.85
C ILE A 46 3.25 1.11 -7.39
N HIS A 47 3.50 2.08 -6.52
CA HIS A 47 4.83 2.30 -5.94
C HIS A 47 5.38 1.03 -5.27
N LYS A 48 6.66 0.75 -5.49
CA LYS A 48 7.43 -0.42 -5.04
C LYS A 48 7.08 -1.77 -5.69
N ASP A 49 6.09 -1.81 -6.60
CA ASP A 49 5.84 -3.05 -7.34
C ASP A 49 7.03 -3.44 -8.21
N LYS A 50 7.38 -4.71 -8.21
CA LYS A 50 8.31 -5.30 -9.18
C LYS A 50 7.58 -5.60 -10.47
N VAL A 51 8.09 -5.10 -11.58
CA VAL A 51 7.39 -5.12 -12.87
C VAL A 51 8.26 -5.64 -14.01
N LEU A 52 7.62 -6.29 -14.97
CA LEU A 52 8.21 -6.55 -16.29
C LEU A 52 7.79 -5.41 -17.23
N PHE A 53 8.75 -4.77 -17.86
CA PHE A 53 8.49 -3.66 -18.76
C PHE A 53 9.27 -3.76 -20.07
N SER A 54 8.91 -2.98 -21.06
CA SER A 54 9.64 -2.82 -22.32
C SER A 54 9.92 -1.34 -22.57
N LEU A 55 11.09 -1.05 -23.14
CA LEU A 55 11.43 0.30 -23.58
C LEU A 55 10.65 0.70 -24.84
N ASN A 56 10.45 1.99 -25.00
CA ASN A 56 9.91 2.58 -26.20
C ASN A 56 11.03 2.70 -27.25
N ASP A 57 10.82 2.14 -28.44
CA ASP A 57 11.83 2.17 -29.51
C ASP A 57 12.05 3.57 -30.09
N LYS A 58 11.10 4.49 -29.88
CA LYS A 58 11.10 5.83 -30.49
C LYS A 58 11.52 6.94 -29.52
N VAL A 59 11.27 6.74 -28.22
CA VAL A 59 11.52 7.76 -27.19
C VAL A 59 12.49 7.20 -26.16
N LYS A 60 13.62 7.88 -25.97
CA LYS A 60 14.66 7.47 -25.05
C LYS A 60 14.15 7.56 -23.58
N ASN A 61 14.50 6.57 -22.78
CA ASN A 61 14.12 6.46 -21.37
C ASN A 61 12.60 6.49 -21.11
N GLU A 62 11.79 6.07 -22.08
CA GLU A 62 10.36 5.85 -21.91
C GLU A 62 10.04 4.36 -22.09
N GLY A 63 9.04 3.88 -21.35
CA GLY A 63 8.65 2.48 -21.42
C GLY A 63 7.17 2.26 -21.14
N LYS A 64 6.81 0.99 -21.15
CA LYS A 64 5.49 0.53 -20.75
C LYS A 64 5.58 -0.74 -19.92
N ILE A 65 4.81 -0.84 -18.89
CA ILE A 65 4.68 -2.05 -18.10
C ILE A 65 3.89 -3.09 -18.89
N ILE A 66 4.39 -4.30 -18.88
CA ILE A 66 3.75 -5.47 -19.51
C ILE A 66 2.90 -6.20 -18.47
N LYS A 67 3.48 -6.45 -17.30
CA LYS A 67 2.79 -7.06 -16.15
C LYS A 67 3.50 -6.71 -14.85
N VAL A 68 2.76 -6.75 -13.76
CA VAL A 68 3.31 -6.77 -12.40
C VAL A 68 3.77 -8.19 -12.11
N LEU A 69 5.01 -8.34 -11.63
CA LEU A 69 5.61 -9.61 -11.25
C LEU A 69 5.35 -9.92 -9.78
N GLU A 70 5.54 -8.90 -8.94
CA GLU A 70 5.39 -8.99 -7.49
C GLU A 70 4.81 -7.69 -6.95
N ARG A 71 3.90 -7.79 -5.99
CA ARG A 71 3.32 -6.65 -5.29
C ARG A 71 4.09 -6.41 -4.01
N ASP A 72 4.48 -5.16 -3.77
CA ASP A 72 5.09 -4.77 -2.50
C ASP A 72 4.10 -5.00 -1.34
N ARG A 73 2.87 -4.55 -1.53
CA ARG A 73 1.80 -4.72 -0.54
C ARG A 73 0.42 -4.84 -1.18
N ASN A 74 -0.51 -5.38 -0.42
CA ASN A 74 -1.92 -5.48 -0.83
C ASN A 74 -2.90 -5.04 0.27
N VAL A 75 -2.38 -4.49 1.37
CA VAL A 75 -3.14 -3.96 2.50
C VAL A 75 -2.79 -2.49 2.67
N PHE A 76 -3.81 -1.65 2.80
CA PHE A 76 -3.66 -0.20 2.85
C PHE A 76 -4.59 0.38 3.88
N VAL A 77 -4.17 1.50 4.47
CA VAL A 77 -5.01 2.37 5.28
C VAL A 77 -5.60 3.47 4.41
N GLY A 78 -6.81 3.87 4.69
CA GLY A 78 -7.45 4.96 3.97
C GLY A 78 -8.86 5.24 4.44
N LYS A 79 -9.54 6.12 3.72
CA LYS A 79 -10.89 6.58 4.01
C LYS A 79 -11.92 5.90 3.13
N LEU A 80 -13.12 5.75 3.66
CA LEU A 80 -14.28 5.32 2.88
C LEU A 80 -15.10 6.50 2.39
N GLU A 81 -15.39 6.50 1.11
CA GLU A 81 -16.48 7.28 0.52
C GLU A 81 -17.67 6.35 0.30
N ASP A 82 -18.65 6.44 1.19
CA ASP A 82 -19.82 5.58 1.19
C ASP A 82 -20.88 6.05 0.18
N ASN A 83 -21.38 5.14 -0.62
CA ASN A 83 -22.51 5.31 -1.52
C ASN A 83 -23.60 4.27 -1.17
N LYS A 84 -24.77 4.40 -1.79
CA LYS A 84 -25.92 3.55 -1.48
C LYS A 84 -25.61 2.05 -1.62
N ASP A 85 -25.01 1.64 -2.72
CA ASP A 85 -24.84 0.23 -3.08
C ASP A 85 -23.37 -0.24 -3.07
N PHE A 86 -22.42 0.68 -2.93
CA PHE A 86 -20.98 0.42 -2.94
C PHE A 86 -20.24 1.49 -2.13
N ALA A 87 -18.98 1.29 -1.88
CA ALA A 87 -18.10 2.32 -1.35
C ALA A 87 -16.81 2.40 -2.19
N PHE A 88 -16.17 3.56 -2.16
CA PHE A 88 -14.80 3.70 -2.60
C PHE A 88 -13.88 3.80 -1.40
N PHE A 89 -12.79 3.06 -1.48
CA PHE A 89 -11.69 3.17 -0.55
C PHE A 89 -10.59 4.04 -1.16
N ILE A 90 -10.27 5.13 -0.50
CA ILE A 90 -9.25 6.08 -0.91
C ILE A 90 -8.05 5.91 0.01
N PRO A 91 -6.92 5.37 -0.47
CA PRO A 91 -5.71 5.21 0.34
C PRO A 91 -5.19 6.54 0.87
N ASP A 92 -4.69 6.55 2.10
CA ASP A 92 -4.00 7.71 2.68
C ASP A 92 -2.60 7.92 2.06
N ASN A 93 -2.02 6.86 1.53
CA ASN A 93 -0.71 6.89 0.88
C ASN A 93 -0.76 7.68 -0.42
N LYS A 94 -0.06 8.81 -0.45
CA LYS A 94 -0.04 9.74 -1.59
C LYS A 94 0.63 9.19 -2.85
N ASN A 95 1.33 8.06 -2.74
CA ASN A 95 1.95 7.38 -3.88
C ASN A 95 0.99 6.40 -4.57
N ILE A 96 -0.26 6.30 -4.10
CA ILE A 96 -1.30 5.46 -4.69
C ILE A 96 -2.38 6.38 -5.27
N TYR A 97 -2.42 6.48 -6.58
CA TYR A 97 -3.34 7.37 -7.32
C TYR A 97 -4.57 6.62 -7.87
N THR A 98 -4.96 5.55 -7.23
CA THR A 98 -6.18 4.81 -7.59
C THR A 98 -7.04 4.59 -6.37
N ASP A 99 -8.34 4.75 -6.54
CA ASP A 99 -9.32 4.35 -5.54
C ASP A 99 -9.69 2.89 -5.78
N PHE A 100 -10.08 2.22 -4.74
CA PHE A 100 -10.47 0.82 -4.78
C PHE A 100 -11.99 0.70 -4.59
N PHE A 101 -12.60 -0.16 -5.39
CA PHE A 101 -14.02 -0.45 -5.28
C PHE A 101 -14.27 -1.45 -4.15
N ILE A 102 -15.22 -1.13 -3.27
CA ILE A 102 -15.71 -2.03 -2.21
C ILE A 102 -17.17 -2.34 -2.49
N LYS A 103 -17.44 -3.62 -2.74
CA LYS A 103 -18.80 -4.12 -2.83
C LYS A 103 -19.42 -4.18 -1.43
N LYS A 104 -20.56 -3.56 -1.25
CA LYS A 104 -21.32 -3.59 0.01
C LYS A 104 -22.33 -4.75 0.02
N ASN A 105 -22.59 -5.26 1.21
CA ASN A 105 -23.72 -6.13 1.43
C ASN A 105 -25.01 -5.30 1.56
N LYS A 106 -26.17 -5.93 1.36
CA LYS A 106 -27.46 -5.27 1.59
C LYS A 106 -27.51 -4.76 3.04
N ASN A 107 -27.88 -3.50 3.22
CA ASN A 107 -28.00 -2.79 4.50
C ASN A 107 -26.66 -2.41 5.19
N GLU A 108 -25.52 -2.65 4.57
CA GLU A 108 -24.24 -2.19 5.09
C GLU A 108 -24.10 -0.67 4.88
N LYS A 109 -23.88 0.07 5.96
CA LYS A 109 -23.69 1.52 5.94
C LYS A 109 -22.43 1.86 6.72
N TYR A 110 -21.70 2.81 6.20
CA TYR A 110 -20.50 3.34 6.86
C TYR A 110 -20.71 4.80 7.20
N ASP A 111 -20.26 5.22 8.37
CA ASP A 111 -20.28 6.62 8.73
C ASP A 111 -19.36 7.43 7.82
N ARG A 112 -19.64 8.72 7.69
CA ARG A 112 -18.78 9.63 6.94
C ARG A 112 -17.43 9.77 7.61
N ASN A 113 -16.39 9.88 6.81
CA ASN A 113 -15.00 10.05 7.26
C ASN A 113 -14.46 8.90 8.14
N ILE A 114 -14.91 7.67 7.90
CA ILE A 114 -14.34 6.49 8.56
C ILE A 114 -13.02 6.11 7.90
N LYS A 115 -12.02 5.85 8.73
CA LYS A 115 -10.78 5.21 8.34
C LYS A 115 -10.84 3.71 8.52
N VAL A 116 -10.31 3.01 7.55
CA VAL A 116 -10.30 1.54 7.53
C VAL A 116 -8.96 1.01 7.07
N LEU A 117 -8.68 -0.22 7.49
CA LEU A 117 -7.68 -1.08 6.89
C LEU A 117 -8.37 -1.94 5.85
N ALA A 118 -7.93 -1.87 4.61
CA ALA A 118 -8.52 -2.61 3.51
C ALA A 118 -7.48 -3.45 2.78
N LYS A 119 -7.88 -4.66 2.34
CA LYS A 119 -7.07 -5.57 1.53
C LYS A 119 -7.58 -5.58 0.10
N VAL A 120 -6.69 -5.35 -0.85
CA VAL A 120 -7.01 -5.50 -2.27
C VAL A 120 -7.20 -6.98 -2.59
N THR A 121 -8.33 -7.29 -3.19
CA THR A 121 -8.74 -8.66 -3.53
C THR A 121 -8.59 -8.94 -5.03
N ASN A 122 -8.72 -7.89 -5.85
CA ASN A 122 -8.63 -8.02 -7.31
C ASN A 122 -7.95 -6.77 -7.90
N TRP A 123 -6.80 -6.98 -8.54
CA TRP A 123 -6.06 -5.95 -9.26
C TRP A 123 -6.50 -5.88 -10.72
N ASN A 124 -7.73 -5.42 -10.93
CA ASN A 124 -8.25 -5.27 -12.28
C ASN A 124 -7.57 -4.09 -12.99
N THR A 125 -7.09 -4.32 -14.22
CA THR A 125 -6.42 -3.29 -15.03
C THR A 125 -7.36 -2.56 -16.00
N ILE A 126 -8.59 -3.03 -16.14
CA ILE A 126 -9.61 -2.46 -17.04
C ILE A 126 -10.60 -1.61 -16.25
N ARG A 127 -10.93 -2.05 -15.04
CA ARG A 127 -11.81 -1.35 -14.09
C ARG A 127 -11.02 -0.93 -12.87
N LYS A 128 -11.65 -0.20 -11.93
CA LYS A 128 -11.03 0.05 -10.62
C LYS A 128 -10.73 -1.28 -9.93
N PRO A 129 -9.57 -1.41 -9.26
CA PRO A 129 -9.28 -2.60 -8.48
C PRO A 129 -10.28 -2.72 -7.32
N GLU A 130 -10.49 -3.94 -6.84
CA GLU A 130 -11.44 -4.25 -5.79
C GLU A 130 -10.73 -4.50 -4.46
N ALA A 131 -11.32 -4.03 -3.39
CA ALA A 131 -10.83 -4.26 -2.04
C ALA A 131 -11.96 -4.72 -1.10
N ARG A 132 -11.55 -5.29 0.03
CA ARG A 132 -12.45 -5.58 1.16
C ARG A 132 -11.92 -4.94 2.42
N ILE A 133 -12.80 -4.49 3.28
CA ILE A 133 -12.44 -3.99 4.61
C ILE A 133 -11.98 -5.17 5.47
N ILE A 134 -10.84 -4.99 6.15
CA ILE A 134 -10.33 -5.94 7.16
C ILE A 134 -10.70 -5.44 8.54
N LYS A 135 -10.53 -4.13 8.79
CA LYS A 135 -10.74 -3.52 10.10
C LYS A 135 -11.21 -2.07 9.94
N ILE A 136 -12.17 -1.67 10.74
CA ILE A 136 -12.53 -0.27 10.93
C ILE A 136 -11.60 0.28 12.01
N LEU A 137 -10.92 1.40 11.72
CA LEU A 137 -9.96 2.01 12.63
C LEU A 137 -10.60 3.08 13.52
N GLY A 138 -11.61 3.80 13.00
CA GLY A 138 -12.32 4.86 13.68
C GLY A 138 -12.62 6.05 12.78
N LYS A 139 -13.00 7.19 13.35
CA LYS A 139 -13.25 8.43 12.60
C LYS A 139 -11.92 9.13 12.30
N SER A 140 -11.79 9.64 11.09
CA SER A 140 -10.64 10.45 10.69
C SER A 140 -10.55 11.71 11.55
N GLY A 141 -9.35 12.01 12.04
CA GLY A 141 -9.06 13.14 12.92
C GLY A 141 -9.07 12.81 14.41
N GLU A 142 -9.52 11.62 14.82
CA GLU A 142 -9.37 11.16 16.19
C GLU A 142 -7.94 10.66 16.42
N ASN A 143 -7.30 11.08 17.51
CA ASN A 143 -5.88 10.77 17.79
C ASN A 143 -5.58 9.28 17.71
N GLU A 144 -6.38 8.45 18.35
CA GLU A 144 -6.19 7.00 18.35
C GLU A 144 -6.31 6.42 16.93
N THR A 145 -7.28 6.89 16.14
CA THR A 145 -7.46 6.49 14.76
C THR A 145 -6.26 6.86 13.89
N GLU A 146 -5.72 8.06 14.06
CA GLU A 146 -4.57 8.51 13.27
C GLU A 146 -3.29 7.77 13.67
N ILE A 147 -3.04 7.55 14.97
CA ILE A 147 -1.91 6.74 15.45
C ILE A 147 -2.00 5.30 14.90
N ASN A 148 -3.16 4.66 15.04
CA ASN A 148 -3.38 3.32 14.51
C ASN A 148 -3.19 3.26 12.99
N SER A 149 -3.62 4.30 12.28
CA SER A 149 -3.43 4.42 10.83
C SER A 149 -1.95 4.42 10.45
N ILE A 150 -1.13 5.18 11.17
CA ILE A 150 0.32 5.23 10.96
C ILE A 150 0.95 3.86 11.26
N LEU A 151 0.59 3.22 12.37
CA LEU A 151 1.14 1.92 12.73
C LEU A 151 0.86 0.87 11.63
N TYR A 152 -0.37 0.81 11.12
CA TYR A 152 -0.71 -0.09 10.02
C TYR A 152 -0.05 0.30 8.68
N GLU A 153 0.10 1.59 8.39
CA GLU A 153 0.77 2.03 7.15
C GLU A 153 2.23 1.58 7.10
N TYR A 154 2.91 1.55 8.26
CA TYR A 154 4.30 1.13 8.39
C TYR A 154 4.47 -0.33 8.82
N ASP A 155 3.38 -1.11 8.84
CA ASP A 155 3.36 -2.53 9.25
C ASP A 155 3.93 -2.75 10.65
N LEU A 156 3.70 -1.78 11.55
CA LEU A 156 4.10 -1.86 12.95
C LEU A 156 3.05 -2.60 13.76
N SER A 157 3.50 -3.64 14.47
CA SER A 157 2.60 -4.41 15.33
C SER A 157 2.07 -3.58 16.48
N GLN A 158 0.74 -3.57 16.66
CA GLN A 158 0.08 -2.99 17.82
C GLN A 158 0.10 -3.92 19.06
N ASN A 159 0.38 -5.17 18.83
CA ASN A 159 0.41 -6.18 19.88
C ASN A 159 1.85 -6.63 20.12
N PHE A 160 2.20 -6.75 21.39
CA PHE A 160 3.45 -7.40 21.76
C PHE A 160 3.41 -8.89 21.38
N PRO A 161 4.55 -9.51 21.05
CA PRO A 161 4.65 -10.95 20.88
C PRO A 161 4.09 -11.69 22.09
N LYS A 162 3.50 -12.88 21.87
CA LYS A 162 2.89 -13.67 22.93
C LYS A 162 3.86 -13.98 24.08
N GLU A 163 5.14 -14.15 23.75
CA GLU A 163 6.22 -14.38 24.70
C GLU A 163 6.37 -13.20 25.67
N VAL A 164 6.32 -11.97 25.13
CA VAL A 164 6.42 -10.73 25.94
C VAL A 164 5.19 -10.58 26.83
N ILE A 165 3.99 -10.85 26.32
CA ILE A 165 2.76 -10.80 27.13
C ILE A 165 2.86 -11.81 28.27
N HIS A 166 3.32 -13.04 28.00
CA HIS A 166 3.49 -14.07 29.02
C HIS A 166 4.56 -13.71 30.09
N GLU A 167 5.60 -12.94 29.71
CA GLU A 167 6.57 -12.42 30.68
C GLU A 167 5.97 -11.30 31.52
N ILE A 168 5.19 -10.40 30.93
CA ILE A 168 4.50 -9.32 31.65
C ILE A 168 3.55 -9.89 32.70
N ASP A 169 2.83 -10.95 32.40
CA ASP A 169 1.90 -11.62 33.34
C ASP A 169 2.63 -12.19 34.59
N LYS A 170 3.93 -12.46 34.51
CA LYS A 170 4.76 -12.93 35.64
C LYS A 170 5.31 -11.79 36.48
N ILE A 171 5.30 -10.57 35.98
CA ILE A 171 5.84 -9.39 36.68
C ILE A 171 4.81 -8.96 37.74
N ASN A 172 5.24 -8.91 38.98
CA ASN A 172 4.41 -8.36 40.02
C ASN A 172 4.15 -6.87 39.78
N SER A 173 2.89 -6.50 39.59
CA SER A 173 2.50 -5.09 39.33
C SER A 173 2.64 -4.19 40.58
N LYS A 174 2.84 -4.79 41.77
CA LYS A 174 3.06 -4.06 43.04
C LYS A 174 4.55 -3.98 43.30
N ILE A 175 5.07 -2.78 43.43
CA ILE A 175 6.44 -2.54 43.89
C ILE A 175 6.50 -2.95 45.39
N ASP A 176 7.44 -3.84 45.71
CA ASP A 176 7.63 -4.27 47.08
C ASP A 176 8.12 -3.11 47.96
N GLN A 177 7.48 -2.89 49.12
CA GLN A 177 7.85 -1.84 50.07
C GLN A 177 9.31 -1.95 50.52
N ALA A 178 9.84 -3.18 50.60
CA ALA A 178 11.25 -3.41 50.90
C ALA A 178 12.19 -2.89 49.84
N GLU A 179 11.76 -2.85 48.58
CA GLU A 179 12.52 -2.29 47.45
C GLU A 179 12.44 -0.78 47.40
N ILE A 180 11.30 -0.20 47.74
CA ILE A 180 11.14 1.27 47.91
C ILE A 180 12.08 1.78 49.00
N ASN A 181 12.14 1.10 50.16
CA ASN A 181 12.96 1.48 51.28
C ASN A 181 14.49 1.39 51.05
N LYS A 182 14.91 0.64 50.00
CA LYS A 182 16.32 0.55 49.57
C LYS A 182 16.74 1.64 48.61
N ARG A 183 15.79 2.36 48.01
CA ARG A 183 16.08 3.44 47.08
C ARG A 183 16.50 4.68 47.91
N LYS A 184 17.67 5.24 47.58
CA LYS A 184 18.06 6.55 48.07
C LYS A 184 17.36 7.61 47.23
N ASP A 185 16.61 8.49 47.89
CA ASP A 185 16.16 9.72 47.25
C ASP A 185 17.40 10.57 46.94
N ILE A 186 17.54 10.99 45.69
CA ILE A 186 18.63 11.87 45.22
C ILE A 186 18.11 13.29 45.19
#